data_12325942e84cc5156f7e50e5f100e051
#
_entry.id   12325942e84cc5156f7e50e5f100e051
#
_cell.length_a   1.000
_cell.length_b   1.000
_cell.length_c   1.000
_cell.angle_alpha   90.00
_cell.angle_beta   90.00
_cell.angle_gamma   90.00
#
_symmetry.space_group_name_H-M   'P 1'
#
loop_
_entity.id
_entity.type
_entity.pdbx_description
1 polymer ?
#
loop_
_entity_poly.entity_id
_entity_poly.type
_entity_poly.pdbx_seq_one_letter_code
_entity_poly.pdbx_strand_id
1 'polypeptide(L)'
;MQYEQTFNAIDNILRNEAGCSTELDYLEQTSWLLFLKYLDDLDREREVKAMLTGKQYKPILTGYMRWSQWAAPKTQEGKIDDVNAMTGPDLAKFVDEKLFPYLREFQKTASSANTLEYKIGEIFAELRNKITSGYNLREIINKIDELHFQSAEDKHEMTVLYESKIAKMGNAGRNGGEYYTPRPLIRTIVKVVDPQIGETVYDPACGSAGFLCEAFNYMKEKVHGTHDNKTLQEDTFYGVEKKPLPYIIATMNMIFHGVAAPNIIRGNTLAINLSQIQESDRKKVILANPPFGGSERGEVKQNFDINTSETAYMFMQHFIKMLKTGGRAGIVIKNTFLSNGDASALRKLLLEQCNLHTILDLPSGVFQGAGVKTVVLFFDKGKKTEKIWYYQLNPGRNLGKTNALSEEDLADFLDKQKTKADSENSWTVDVSTLGEDCDLSVKNPNKVEEKDERTPAEIFDSIQDLVEKTSDDLMDKLTFDLWPDDGDNLFADPVPLDDDEEFLDFDYEALSEDDKQKIDALDEEIEALEKKLREIRKPIKEQIDALLEKKEIIYKKNRK
;
A
#
# COMPACT_ATOMS: atom_id res chain seq x y z
N MET A 1 15.44 14.27 7.74
CA MET A 1 15.11 15.70 7.62
C MET A 1 15.60 16.32 6.32
N GLN A 2 16.88 16.24 5.91
CA GLN A 2 17.32 16.75 4.59
C GLN A 2 16.62 16.03 3.43
N TYR A 3 16.56 14.72 3.46
CA TYR A 3 15.89 13.91 2.45
C TYR A 3 14.38 14.20 2.34
N GLU A 4 13.69 14.39 3.47
CA GLU A 4 12.25 14.70 3.46
C GLU A 4 11.96 16.05 2.78
N GLN A 5 12.78 17.07 3.05
CA GLN A 5 12.68 18.36 2.37
C GLN A 5 12.92 18.22 0.87
N THR A 6 13.91 17.43 0.48
CA THR A 6 14.22 17.13 -0.93
C THR A 6 13.05 16.44 -1.63
N PHE A 7 12.45 15.43 -1.00
CA PHE A 7 11.28 14.74 -1.58
C PHE A 7 10.05 15.65 -1.70
N ASN A 8 9.79 16.49 -0.70
CA ASN A 8 8.69 17.46 -0.77
C ASN A 8 8.94 18.52 -1.87
N ALA A 9 10.17 18.97 -2.06
CA ALA A 9 10.53 19.87 -3.14
C ALA A 9 10.32 19.23 -4.53
N ILE A 10 10.71 17.95 -4.69
CA ILE A 10 10.48 17.20 -5.92
C ILE A 10 8.97 17.05 -6.21
N ASP A 11 8.17 16.73 -5.19
CA ASP A 11 6.72 16.60 -5.35
C ASP A 11 6.08 17.93 -5.78
N ASN A 12 6.55 19.07 -5.25
CA ASN A 12 6.06 20.38 -5.65
C ASN A 12 6.40 20.71 -7.11
N ILE A 13 7.58 20.32 -7.61
CA ILE A 13 7.94 20.47 -9.02
C ILE A 13 7.02 19.59 -9.89
N LEU A 14 6.81 18.34 -9.49
CA LEU A 14 6.00 17.38 -10.24
C LEU A 14 4.50 17.73 -10.28
N ARG A 15 3.97 18.42 -9.26
CA ARG A 15 2.60 18.95 -9.26
C ARG A 15 2.37 20.00 -10.34
N ASN A 16 3.41 20.73 -10.72
CA ASN A 16 3.37 21.73 -11.77
C ASN A 16 3.76 21.18 -13.16
N GLU A 17 4.00 19.86 -13.26
CA GLU A 17 4.42 19.20 -14.50
C GLU A 17 3.20 18.66 -15.25
N ALA A 18 3.00 19.14 -16.48
CA ALA A 18 1.83 18.80 -17.29
C ALA A 18 1.64 17.29 -17.56
N GLY A 19 2.72 16.51 -17.56
CA GLY A 19 2.69 15.06 -17.74
C GLY A 19 2.41 14.27 -16.47
N CYS A 20 2.29 14.92 -15.30
CA CYS A 20 2.11 14.29 -14.00
C CYS A 20 0.85 14.83 -13.32
N SER A 21 -0.15 13.98 -13.09
CA SER A 21 -1.45 14.41 -12.56
C SER A 21 -1.82 13.75 -11.22
N THR A 22 -1.07 12.73 -10.79
CA THR A 22 -1.40 11.94 -9.61
C THR A 22 -0.18 11.67 -8.72
N GLU A 23 -0.39 11.40 -7.45
CA GLU A 23 0.66 10.95 -6.53
C GLU A 23 1.38 9.67 -7.04
N LEU A 24 0.69 8.85 -7.84
CA LEU A 24 1.30 7.68 -8.51
C LEU A 24 2.33 8.12 -9.55
N ASP A 25 2.03 9.17 -10.33
CA ASP A 25 2.97 9.72 -11.31
C ASP A 25 4.19 10.32 -10.60
N TYR A 26 3.98 11.05 -9.50
CA TYR A 26 5.09 11.64 -8.73
C TYR A 26 6.00 10.56 -8.18
N LEU A 27 5.44 9.48 -7.64
CA LEU A 27 6.21 8.35 -7.16
C LEU A 27 6.98 7.67 -8.30
N GLU A 28 6.32 7.39 -9.44
CA GLU A 28 6.93 6.76 -10.61
C GLU A 28 8.12 7.58 -11.11
N GLN A 29 7.93 8.88 -11.31
CA GLN A 29 8.98 9.75 -11.85
C GLN A 29 10.13 9.97 -10.86
N THR A 30 9.84 10.13 -9.58
CA THR A 30 10.89 10.19 -8.55
C THR A 30 11.68 8.88 -8.48
N SER A 31 11.00 7.73 -8.60
CA SER A 31 11.60 6.41 -8.41
C SER A 31 12.67 6.09 -9.44
N TRP A 32 12.43 6.34 -10.74
CA TRP A 32 13.42 6.01 -11.75
C TRP A 32 14.66 6.92 -11.68
N LEU A 33 14.49 8.20 -11.32
CA LEU A 33 15.61 9.11 -11.13
C LEU A 33 16.46 8.71 -9.92
N LEU A 34 15.84 8.43 -8.78
CA LEU A 34 16.53 7.89 -7.60
C LEU A 34 17.27 6.59 -7.91
N PHE A 35 16.63 5.72 -8.68
CA PHE A 35 17.20 4.43 -9.04
C PHE A 35 18.47 4.57 -9.89
N LEU A 36 18.48 5.46 -10.88
CA LEU A 36 19.66 5.72 -11.69
C LEU A 36 20.81 6.35 -10.89
N LYS A 37 20.47 7.27 -9.97
CA LYS A 37 21.46 7.83 -9.04
C LYS A 37 22.05 6.76 -8.12
N TYR A 38 21.19 5.91 -7.55
CA TYR A 38 21.62 4.79 -6.71
C TYR A 38 22.53 3.81 -7.46
N LEU A 39 22.21 3.48 -8.72
CA LEU A 39 23.04 2.60 -9.55
C LEU A 39 24.43 3.16 -9.80
N ASP A 40 24.56 4.46 -10.08
CA ASP A 40 25.86 5.11 -10.28
C ASP A 40 26.72 5.10 -9.00
N ASP A 41 26.09 5.34 -7.84
CA ASP A 41 26.77 5.28 -6.54
C ASP A 41 27.18 3.84 -6.20
N LEU A 42 26.32 2.85 -6.49
CA LEU A 42 26.63 1.43 -6.33
C LEU A 42 27.81 0.99 -7.22
N ASP A 43 27.82 1.45 -8.47
CA ASP A 43 28.94 1.18 -9.40
C ASP A 43 30.25 1.75 -8.85
N ARG A 44 30.24 2.99 -8.33
CA ARG A 44 31.43 3.61 -7.73
C ARG A 44 31.92 2.84 -6.50
N GLU A 45 31.02 2.43 -5.61
CA GLU A 45 31.36 1.62 -4.44
C GLU A 45 32.04 0.31 -4.85
N ARG A 46 31.52 -0.37 -5.87
CA ARG A 46 32.04 -1.63 -6.40
C ARG A 46 33.37 -1.44 -7.13
N GLU A 47 33.53 -0.36 -7.88
CA GLU A 47 34.80 0.03 -8.53
C GLU A 47 35.91 0.22 -7.49
N VAL A 48 35.66 1.01 -6.43
CA VAL A 48 36.61 1.24 -5.35
C VAL A 48 36.97 -0.07 -4.65
N LYS A 49 35.99 -0.89 -4.33
CA LYS A 49 36.22 -2.20 -3.70
C LYS A 49 37.05 -3.13 -4.59
N ALA A 50 36.79 -3.14 -5.88
CA ALA A 50 37.56 -3.93 -6.85
C ALA A 50 39.02 -3.46 -6.93
N MET A 51 39.25 -2.14 -6.98
CA MET A 51 40.59 -1.55 -6.95
C MET A 51 41.36 -1.96 -5.69
N LEU A 52 40.73 -1.86 -4.50
CA LEU A 52 41.35 -2.22 -3.22
C LEU A 52 41.66 -3.72 -3.10
N THR A 53 40.90 -4.56 -3.81
CA THR A 53 41.10 -6.04 -3.80
C THR A 53 41.88 -6.58 -5.00
N GLY A 54 42.35 -5.70 -5.89
CA GLY A 54 43.09 -6.08 -7.11
C GLY A 54 42.23 -6.84 -8.12
N LYS A 55 40.91 -6.69 -8.08
CA LYS A 55 39.95 -7.32 -9.01
C LYS A 55 39.51 -6.34 -10.10
N GLN A 56 39.13 -6.87 -11.25
CA GLN A 56 38.49 -6.09 -12.29
C GLN A 56 36.98 -6.02 -12.00
N TYR A 57 36.39 -4.84 -12.21
CA TYR A 57 34.95 -4.61 -12.14
C TYR A 57 34.47 -4.01 -13.46
N LYS A 58 33.33 -4.48 -13.95
CA LYS A 58 32.65 -3.91 -15.11
C LYS A 58 31.43 -3.14 -14.61
N PRO A 59 31.38 -1.82 -14.78
CA PRO A 59 30.23 -1.02 -14.38
C PRO A 59 28.94 -1.47 -15.07
N ILE A 60 27.81 -1.31 -14.38
CA ILE A 60 26.46 -1.58 -14.89
C ILE A 60 26.14 -0.55 -15.97
N LEU A 61 26.27 0.74 -15.61
CA LEU A 61 26.10 1.85 -16.55
C LEU A 61 27.47 2.28 -17.09
N THR A 62 27.58 2.44 -18.41
CA THR A 62 28.86 2.73 -19.06
C THR A 62 28.85 4.04 -19.83
N GLY A 63 30.03 4.67 -19.90
CA GLY A 63 30.24 5.89 -20.68
C GLY A 63 29.27 7.01 -20.30
N TYR A 64 28.74 7.67 -21.33
CA TYR A 64 27.86 8.82 -21.16
C TYR A 64 26.49 8.48 -20.53
N MET A 65 26.16 7.20 -20.33
CA MET A 65 24.90 6.78 -19.68
C MET A 65 24.99 6.73 -18.15
N ARG A 66 26.15 6.95 -17.56
CA ARG A 66 26.31 7.09 -16.11
C ARG A 66 25.70 8.39 -15.61
N TRP A 67 25.04 8.36 -14.44
CA TRP A 67 24.46 9.56 -13.80
C TRP A 67 25.47 10.71 -13.71
N SER A 68 26.69 10.40 -13.29
CA SER A 68 27.79 11.35 -13.18
C SER A 68 28.25 11.96 -14.50
N GLN A 69 27.74 11.52 -15.64
CA GLN A 69 28.12 12.06 -16.96
C GLN A 69 27.00 12.89 -17.60
N TRP A 70 25.76 12.38 -17.59
CA TRP A 70 24.65 13.09 -18.23
C TRP A 70 23.81 13.91 -17.26
N ALA A 71 23.60 13.39 -16.03
CA ALA A 71 22.70 14.02 -15.07
C ALA A 71 23.42 15.07 -14.22
N ALA A 72 24.55 14.70 -13.63
CA ALA A 72 25.30 15.58 -12.71
C ALA A 72 26.80 15.54 -13.01
N PRO A 73 27.26 16.03 -14.19
CA PRO A 73 28.67 16.21 -14.42
C PRO A 73 29.28 17.14 -13.37
N LYS A 74 30.49 16.83 -12.89
CA LYS A 74 31.18 17.62 -11.85
C LYS A 74 32.39 18.32 -12.40
N THR A 75 32.62 19.55 -11.93
CA THR A 75 33.87 20.28 -12.10
C THR A 75 34.99 19.63 -11.29
N GLN A 76 36.23 20.07 -11.50
CA GLN A 76 37.39 19.64 -10.70
C GLN A 76 37.22 19.94 -9.20
N GLU A 77 36.39 20.92 -8.86
CA GLU A 77 36.06 21.32 -7.47
C GLU A 77 34.90 20.48 -6.88
N GLY A 78 34.34 19.52 -7.64
CA GLY A 78 33.23 18.66 -7.19
C GLY A 78 31.84 19.30 -7.24
N LYS A 79 31.70 20.52 -7.79
CA LYS A 79 30.40 21.17 -8.02
C LYS A 79 29.79 20.70 -9.32
N ILE A 80 28.47 20.84 -9.48
CA ILE A 80 27.81 20.57 -10.75
C ILE A 80 28.42 21.49 -11.83
N ASP A 81 28.76 20.91 -12.97
CA ASP A 81 29.26 21.63 -14.11
C ASP A 81 28.08 22.11 -14.96
N ASP A 82 27.57 23.30 -14.63
CA ASP A 82 26.40 23.89 -15.30
C ASP A 82 26.63 24.15 -16.80
N VAL A 83 27.89 24.19 -17.25
CA VAL A 83 28.21 24.38 -18.69
C VAL A 83 27.98 23.08 -19.46
N ASN A 84 28.35 21.94 -18.87
CA ASN A 84 28.23 20.61 -19.51
C ASN A 84 26.96 19.86 -19.10
N ALA A 85 26.23 20.31 -18.09
CA ALA A 85 24.97 19.72 -17.67
C ALA A 85 23.86 20.02 -18.68
N MET A 86 23.24 18.98 -19.25
CA MET A 86 22.10 19.16 -20.15
C MET A 86 20.90 19.77 -19.41
N THR A 87 20.14 20.62 -20.13
CA THR A 87 18.91 21.25 -19.63
C THR A 87 17.90 21.44 -20.76
N GLY A 88 16.67 21.83 -20.44
CA GLY A 88 15.64 22.13 -21.41
C GLY A 88 15.32 20.97 -22.36
N PRO A 89 14.91 21.27 -23.61
CA PRO A 89 14.47 20.26 -24.57
C PRO A 89 15.53 19.19 -24.88
N ASP A 90 16.81 19.53 -24.84
CA ASP A 90 17.88 18.56 -25.11
C ASP A 90 17.99 17.49 -24.04
N LEU A 91 17.76 17.84 -22.77
CA LEU A 91 17.72 16.89 -21.66
C LEU A 91 16.53 15.93 -21.79
N ALA A 92 15.32 16.46 -22.03
CA ALA A 92 14.13 15.62 -22.22
C ALA A 92 14.33 14.65 -23.40
N LYS A 93 14.80 15.17 -24.53
CA LYS A 93 15.09 14.37 -25.73
C LYS A 93 16.16 13.30 -25.47
N PHE A 94 17.21 13.62 -24.71
CA PHE A 94 18.24 12.63 -24.35
C PHE A 94 17.65 11.48 -23.53
N VAL A 95 16.82 11.79 -22.55
CA VAL A 95 16.17 10.76 -21.70
C VAL A 95 15.28 9.84 -22.56
N ASP A 96 14.44 10.41 -23.41
CA ASP A 96 13.46 9.65 -24.18
C ASP A 96 14.07 8.86 -25.34
N GLU A 97 15.00 9.48 -26.08
CA GLU A 97 15.53 8.90 -27.32
C GLU A 97 16.83 8.10 -27.13
N LYS A 98 17.59 8.32 -26.04
CA LYS A 98 18.88 7.68 -25.82
C LYS A 98 18.93 6.87 -24.54
N LEU A 99 18.63 7.47 -23.38
CA LEU A 99 18.80 6.84 -22.08
C LEU A 99 17.83 5.67 -21.87
N PHE A 100 16.52 5.90 -22.04
CA PHE A 100 15.52 4.83 -21.84
C PHE A 100 15.66 3.70 -22.86
N PRO A 101 15.89 3.94 -24.17
CA PRO A 101 16.21 2.86 -25.10
C PRO A 101 17.46 2.05 -24.72
N TYR A 102 18.53 2.70 -24.28
CA TYR A 102 19.74 2.02 -23.79
C TYR A 102 19.44 1.10 -22.60
N LEU A 103 18.68 1.58 -21.62
CA LEU A 103 18.32 0.79 -20.44
C LEU A 103 17.41 -0.40 -20.77
N ARG A 104 16.51 -0.26 -21.74
CA ARG A 104 15.64 -1.34 -22.23
C ARG A 104 16.42 -2.46 -22.91
N GLU A 105 17.52 -2.15 -23.60
CA GLU A 105 18.35 -3.17 -24.24
C GLU A 105 18.98 -4.15 -23.25
N PHE A 106 19.11 -3.78 -21.97
CA PHE A 106 19.62 -4.68 -20.95
C PHE A 106 18.80 -5.96 -20.80
N GLN A 107 17.50 -5.93 -21.05
CA GLN A 107 16.68 -7.15 -21.03
C GLN A 107 17.13 -8.18 -22.07
N LYS A 108 17.66 -7.71 -23.22
CA LYS A 108 18.14 -8.60 -24.31
C LYS A 108 19.61 -8.99 -24.16
N THR A 109 20.41 -8.12 -23.55
CA THR A 109 21.88 -8.28 -23.47
C THR A 109 22.36 -8.89 -22.16
N ALA A 110 21.52 -8.96 -21.15
CA ALA A 110 21.84 -9.60 -19.87
C ALA A 110 22.13 -11.09 -20.02
N SER A 111 23.06 -11.59 -19.22
CA SER A 111 23.49 -13.00 -19.26
C SER A 111 22.42 -13.97 -18.75
N SER A 112 21.55 -13.51 -17.86
CA SER A 112 20.40 -14.28 -17.35
C SER A 112 19.32 -13.36 -16.74
N ALA A 113 18.12 -13.90 -16.54
CA ALA A 113 17.01 -13.19 -15.90
C ALA A 113 17.27 -12.84 -14.40
N ASN A 114 18.26 -13.51 -13.79
CA ASN A 114 18.63 -13.30 -12.38
C ASN A 114 19.78 -12.30 -12.22
N THR A 115 19.95 -11.39 -13.17
CA THR A 115 20.97 -10.34 -13.10
C THR A 115 20.32 -8.97 -12.89
N LEU A 116 21.06 -8.05 -12.28
CA LEU A 116 20.60 -6.69 -12.08
C LEU A 116 20.34 -5.98 -13.43
N GLU A 117 21.18 -6.23 -14.42
CA GLU A 117 21.02 -5.70 -15.78
C GLU A 117 19.68 -6.12 -16.37
N TYR A 118 19.31 -7.40 -16.26
CA TYR A 118 18.01 -7.87 -16.74
C TYR A 118 16.85 -7.14 -16.04
N LYS A 119 16.92 -6.97 -14.71
CA LYS A 119 15.91 -6.26 -13.94
C LYS A 119 15.81 -4.78 -14.32
N ILE A 120 16.92 -4.12 -14.61
CA ILE A 120 16.92 -2.75 -15.16
C ILE A 120 16.15 -2.73 -16.48
N GLY A 121 16.43 -3.67 -17.39
CA GLY A 121 15.74 -3.77 -18.66
C GLY A 121 14.22 -3.97 -18.52
N GLU A 122 13.78 -4.83 -17.60
CA GLU A 122 12.37 -5.05 -17.28
C GLU A 122 11.69 -3.77 -16.74
N ILE A 123 12.33 -3.09 -15.79
CA ILE A 123 11.84 -1.83 -15.21
C ILE A 123 11.62 -0.78 -16.32
N PHE A 124 12.63 -0.52 -17.13
CA PHE A 124 12.57 0.52 -18.16
C PHE A 124 11.75 0.13 -19.39
N ALA A 125 11.43 -1.16 -19.59
CA ALA A 125 10.44 -1.58 -20.59
C ALA A 125 9.03 -1.05 -20.28
N GLU A 126 8.68 -0.97 -19.01
CA GLU A 126 7.37 -0.51 -18.54
C GLU A 126 7.31 0.99 -18.27
N LEU A 127 8.41 1.59 -17.82
CA LEU A 127 8.49 3.01 -17.48
C LEU A 127 8.37 3.93 -18.71
N ARG A 128 7.76 5.09 -18.47
CA ARG A 128 7.74 6.23 -19.39
C ARG A 128 8.16 7.50 -18.65
N ASN A 129 8.95 8.31 -19.30
CA ASN A 129 9.19 9.64 -18.81
C ASN A 129 7.93 10.50 -19.01
N LYS A 130 7.37 10.98 -17.92
CA LYS A 130 6.20 11.88 -17.89
C LYS A 130 6.58 13.34 -17.67
N ILE A 131 7.86 13.60 -17.39
CA ILE A 131 8.37 14.97 -17.19
C ILE A 131 8.66 15.57 -18.57
N THR A 132 7.73 16.37 -19.08
CA THR A 132 7.81 16.96 -20.41
C THR A 132 8.71 18.19 -20.46
N SER A 133 8.80 18.92 -19.33
CA SER A 133 9.70 20.06 -19.18
C SER A 133 11.11 19.62 -18.82
N GLY A 134 12.06 19.77 -19.75
CA GLY A 134 13.46 19.49 -19.45
C GLY A 134 14.08 20.45 -18.42
N TYR A 135 13.45 21.59 -18.15
CA TYR A 135 13.84 22.49 -17.05
C TYR A 135 13.41 21.93 -15.71
N ASN A 136 12.16 21.47 -15.58
CA ASN A 136 11.68 20.79 -14.37
C ASN A 136 12.50 19.52 -14.11
N LEU A 137 12.79 18.75 -15.16
CA LEU A 137 13.64 17.55 -15.05
C LEU A 137 15.04 17.91 -14.54
N ARG A 138 15.65 19.01 -14.99
CA ARG A 138 16.95 19.50 -14.49
C ARG A 138 16.89 19.84 -13.02
N GLU A 139 15.84 20.54 -12.60
CA GLU A 139 15.66 20.92 -11.19
C GLU A 139 15.51 19.69 -10.30
N ILE A 140 14.71 18.71 -10.71
CA ILE A 140 14.56 17.44 -9.97
C ILE A 140 15.88 16.69 -9.90
N ILE A 141 16.64 16.58 -11.00
CA ILE A 141 17.96 15.95 -11.02
C ILE A 141 18.91 16.62 -10.03
N ASN A 142 18.94 17.96 -9.98
CA ASN A 142 19.78 18.70 -9.05
C ASN A 142 19.42 18.37 -7.59
N LYS A 143 18.12 18.27 -7.27
CA LYS A 143 17.64 17.87 -5.93
C LYS A 143 18.03 16.43 -5.58
N ILE A 144 17.93 15.51 -6.52
CA ILE A 144 18.32 14.10 -6.31
C ILE A 144 19.84 13.96 -6.17
N ASP A 145 20.63 14.76 -6.89
CA ASP A 145 22.09 14.70 -6.80
C ASP A 145 22.64 15.17 -5.46
N GLU A 146 21.88 15.99 -4.71
CA GLU A 146 22.18 16.38 -3.32
C GLU A 146 22.09 15.19 -2.35
N LEU A 147 21.43 14.09 -2.74
CA LEU A 147 21.29 12.90 -1.90
C LEU A 147 22.53 12.01 -2.03
N HIS A 148 22.99 11.48 -0.92
CA HIS A 148 24.15 10.60 -0.86
C HIS A 148 23.71 9.19 -0.45
N PHE A 149 24.24 8.15 -1.12
CA PHE A 149 23.92 6.74 -0.84
C PHE A 149 25.20 5.95 -0.52
N GLN A 150 26.16 6.58 0.15
CA GLN A 150 27.49 6.01 0.37
C GLN A 150 27.57 5.23 1.68
N SER A 151 26.99 5.74 2.76
CA SER A 151 26.97 5.06 4.06
C SER A 151 25.78 4.11 4.21
N ALA A 152 25.85 3.20 5.18
CA ALA A 152 24.72 2.34 5.55
C ALA A 152 23.55 3.17 6.12
N GLU A 153 23.85 4.27 6.81
CA GLU A 153 22.87 5.21 7.36
C GLU A 153 22.13 5.95 6.26
N ASP A 154 22.84 6.48 5.25
CA ASP A 154 22.22 7.14 4.10
C ASP A 154 21.29 6.21 3.34
N LYS A 155 21.73 4.97 3.09
CA LYS A 155 20.90 3.94 2.43
C LYS A 155 19.66 3.60 3.23
N HIS A 156 19.79 3.53 4.56
CA HIS A 156 18.64 3.29 5.44
C HIS A 156 17.66 4.47 5.43
N GLU A 157 18.14 5.71 5.57
CA GLU A 157 17.30 6.91 5.53
C GLU A 157 16.55 7.02 4.19
N MET A 158 17.24 6.76 3.08
CA MET A 158 16.62 6.73 1.75
C MET A 158 15.51 5.69 1.66
N THR A 159 15.75 4.46 2.16
CA THR A 159 14.73 3.40 2.15
C THR A 159 13.50 3.77 2.98
N VAL A 160 13.70 4.31 4.18
CA VAL A 160 12.59 4.76 5.06
C VAL A 160 11.73 5.83 4.37
N LEU A 161 12.38 6.80 3.72
CA LEU A 161 11.67 7.88 3.01
C LEU A 161 10.99 7.41 1.73
N TYR A 162 11.64 6.52 0.99
CA TYR A 162 11.02 5.91 -0.19
C TYR A 162 9.77 5.11 0.21
N GLU A 163 9.83 4.36 1.30
CA GLU A 163 8.68 3.64 1.84
C GLU A 163 7.59 4.58 2.36
N SER A 164 7.94 5.73 2.95
CA SER A 164 6.95 6.73 3.35
C SER A 164 6.22 7.34 2.15
N LYS A 165 6.90 7.51 1.01
CA LYS A 165 6.27 7.90 -0.25
C LYS A 165 5.31 6.83 -0.77
N ILE A 166 5.71 5.57 -0.72
CA ILE A 166 4.83 4.43 -1.06
C ILE A 166 3.60 4.41 -0.14
N ALA A 167 3.76 4.70 1.14
CA ALA A 167 2.66 4.78 2.10
C ALA A 167 1.67 5.91 1.77
N LYS A 168 2.16 7.10 1.37
CA LYS A 168 1.29 8.20 0.90
C LYS A 168 0.47 7.79 -0.32
N MET A 169 1.08 7.07 -1.27
CA MET A 169 0.38 6.48 -2.42
C MET A 169 -0.73 5.50 -1.97
N GLY A 170 -0.45 4.65 -0.99
CA GLY A 170 -1.41 3.71 -0.41
C GLY A 170 -2.65 4.39 0.18
N ASN A 171 -2.52 5.65 0.58
CA ASN A 171 -3.60 6.46 1.15
C ASN A 171 -4.34 7.33 0.11
N ALA A 172 -3.88 7.33 -1.14
CA ALA A 172 -4.45 8.12 -2.22
C ALA A 172 -5.57 7.37 -2.96
N GLY A 173 -6.78 7.34 -2.39
CA GLY A 173 -7.98 6.83 -3.04
C GLY A 173 -8.50 5.47 -2.54
N ARG A 174 -9.64 5.02 -3.10
CA ARG A 174 -10.38 3.81 -2.68
C ARG A 174 -9.55 2.51 -2.74
N ASN A 175 -8.54 2.43 -3.57
CA ASN A 175 -7.70 1.23 -3.77
C ASN A 175 -6.32 1.37 -3.11
N GLY A 176 -6.06 2.43 -2.38
CA GLY A 176 -4.74 2.71 -1.78
C GLY A 176 -4.30 1.62 -0.80
N GLY A 177 -5.22 1.08 0.00
CA GLY A 177 -4.94 0.00 0.95
C GLY A 177 -4.51 -1.32 0.31
N GLU A 178 -4.73 -1.51 -1.00
CA GLU A 178 -4.27 -2.69 -1.73
C GLU A 178 -2.75 -2.69 -2.00
N TYR A 179 -2.10 -1.51 -1.93
CA TYR A 179 -0.68 -1.37 -2.29
C TYR A 179 0.24 -1.19 -1.09
N TYR A 180 -0.31 -0.93 0.08
CA TYR A 180 0.48 -0.63 1.26
C TYR A 180 -0.07 -1.33 2.50
N THR A 181 0.79 -2.13 3.13
CA THR A 181 0.54 -2.73 4.45
C THR A 181 1.38 -1.97 5.48
N PRO A 182 0.80 -1.55 6.62
CA PRO A 182 1.55 -0.85 7.67
C PRO A 182 2.78 -1.63 8.13
N ARG A 183 3.94 -0.98 8.15
CA ARG A 183 5.21 -1.65 8.50
C ARG A 183 5.24 -2.29 9.89
N PRO A 184 4.66 -1.69 10.95
CA PRO A 184 4.55 -2.35 12.25
C PRO A 184 3.84 -3.70 12.17
N LEU A 185 2.76 -3.79 11.38
CA LEU A 185 2.04 -5.05 11.17
C LEU A 185 2.90 -6.07 10.43
N ILE A 186 3.57 -5.67 9.35
CA ILE A 186 4.46 -6.56 8.58
C ILE A 186 5.57 -7.12 9.48
N ARG A 187 6.26 -6.25 10.22
CA ARG A 187 7.33 -6.67 11.15
C ARG A 187 6.83 -7.65 12.20
N THR A 188 5.63 -7.42 12.72
CA THR A 188 4.99 -8.34 13.66
C THR A 188 4.71 -9.69 13.01
N ILE A 189 4.15 -9.72 11.80
CA ILE A 189 3.88 -10.97 11.07
C ILE A 189 5.19 -11.71 10.77
N VAL A 190 6.24 -11.00 10.33
CA VAL A 190 7.56 -11.59 10.08
C VAL A 190 8.16 -12.19 11.36
N LYS A 191 8.08 -11.47 12.50
CA LYS A 191 8.57 -11.97 13.81
C LYS A 191 7.84 -13.23 14.27
N VAL A 192 6.53 -13.33 14.05
CA VAL A 192 5.73 -14.50 14.43
C VAL A 192 6.04 -15.70 13.53
N VAL A 193 6.15 -15.49 12.22
CA VAL A 193 6.45 -16.56 11.26
C VAL A 193 7.92 -16.97 11.32
N ASP A 194 8.81 -16.07 11.72
CA ASP A 194 10.24 -16.30 11.99
C ASP A 194 10.97 -17.02 10.83
N PRO A 195 11.08 -16.44 9.63
CA PRO A 195 11.81 -17.05 8.53
C PRO A 195 13.30 -17.23 8.85
N GLN A 196 13.86 -18.38 8.43
CA GLN A 196 15.26 -18.76 8.70
C GLN A 196 16.09 -18.80 7.41
N ILE A 197 17.41 -18.56 7.53
CA ILE A 197 18.35 -18.70 6.41
C ILE A 197 18.21 -20.10 5.78
N GLY A 198 18.12 -20.15 4.46
CA GLY A 198 17.87 -21.37 3.68
C GLY A 198 16.39 -21.68 3.42
N GLU A 199 15.48 -20.94 4.01
CA GLU A 199 14.05 -21.04 3.69
C GLU A 199 13.68 -20.07 2.55
N THR A 200 12.72 -20.50 1.72
CA THR A 200 12.16 -19.65 0.67
C THR A 200 10.98 -18.86 1.22
N VAL A 201 10.97 -17.55 0.99
CA VAL A 201 9.91 -16.60 1.38
C VAL A 201 9.17 -16.14 0.13
N TYR A 202 7.85 -16.22 0.15
CA TYR A 202 7.02 -15.96 -1.03
C TYR A 202 5.87 -15.01 -0.71
N ASP A 203 5.70 -14.02 -1.57
CA ASP A 203 4.55 -13.12 -1.58
C ASP A 203 3.92 -13.09 -2.99
N PRO A 204 2.80 -13.78 -3.23
CA PRO A 204 2.18 -13.88 -4.56
C PRO A 204 1.33 -12.66 -4.95
N ALA A 205 1.24 -11.65 -4.11
CA ALA A 205 0.57 -10.37 -4.38
C ALA A 205 1.37 -9.24 -3.73
N CYS A 206 2.66 -9.14 -4.12
CA CYS A 206 3.65 -8.44 -3.31
C CYS A 206 3.51 -6.91 -3.28
N GLY A 207 2.67 -6.31 -4.13
CA GLY A 207 2.48 -4.86 -4.16
C GLY A 207 3.81 -4.13 -4.31
N SER A 208 4.20 -3.36 -3.30
CA SER A 208 5.51 -2.70 -3.20
C SER A 208 6.62 -3.56 -2.59
N ALA A 209 6.43 -4.85 -2.44
CA ALA A 209 7.32 -5.83 -1.80
C ALA A 209 7.58 -5.60 -0.30
N GLY A 210 6.65 -4.98 0.41
CA GLY A 210 6.84 -4.66 1.83
C GLY A 210 7.14 -5.87 2.71
N PHE A 211 6.44 -6.99 2.53
CA PHE A 211 6.72 -8.22 3.26
C PHE A 211 8.11 -8.79 2.95
N LEU A 212 8.51 -8.76 1.68
CA LEU A 212 9.81 -9.29 1.25
C LEU A 212 10.96 -8.42 1.76
N CYS A 213 10.81 -7.09 1.75
CA CYS A 213 11.80 -6.16 2.29
C CYS A 213 12.00 -6.33 3.80
N GLU A 214 10.91 -6.39 4.57
CA GLU A 214 11.00 -6.58 6.02
C GLU A 214 11.50 -7.98 6.40
N ALA A 215 11.11 -9.03 5.64
CA ALA A 215 11.68 -10.35 5.82
C ALA A 215 13.19 -10.38 5.49
N PHE A 216 13.64 -9.67 4.45
CA PHE A 216 15.07 -9.52 4.14
C PHE A 216 15.82 -8.85 5.30
N ASN A 217 15.32 -7.72 5.81
CA ASN A 217 15.93 -7.03 6.94
C ASN A 217 16.03 -7.94 8.17
N TYR A 218 14.94 -8.65 8.48
CA TYR A 218 14.89 -9.58 9.61
C TYR A 218 15.87 -10.76 9.48
N MET A 219 15.94 -11.35 8.28
CA MET A 219 16.84 -12.48 8.02
C MET A 219 18.30 -12.07 7.89
N LYS A 220 18.57 -10.85 7.40
CA LYS A 220 19.94 -10.30 7.26
C LYS A 220 20.68 -10.29 8.58
N GLU A 221 20.00 -10.03 9.70
CA GLU A 221 20.59 -10.07 11.04
C GLU A 221 21.03 -11.48 11.48
N LYS A 222 20.52 -12.53 10.81
CA LYS A 222 20.83 -13.93 11.08
C LYS A 222 21.94 -14.51 10.17
N VAL A 223 22.52 -13.69 9.32
CA VAL A 223 23.59 -14.12 8.39
C VAL A 223 24.90 -14.27 9.15
N HIS A 224 25.50 -15.49 9.10
CA HIS A 224 26.75 -15.80 9.78
C HIS A 224 27.95 -16.02 8.82
N GLY A 225 27.78 -15.80 7.52
CA GLY A 225 28.89 -15.99 6.58
C GLY A 225 28.53 -15.72 5.12
N THR A 226 29.51 -15.91 4.24
CA THR A 226 29.35 -15.64 2.79
C THR A 226 28.35 -16.58 2.14
N HIS A 227 28.24 -17.83 2.60
CA HIS A 227 27.25 -18.79 2.09
C HIS A 227 25.83 -18.35 2.42
N ASP A 228 25.57 -17.99 3.68
CA ASP A 228 24.26 -17.50 4.13
C ASP A 228 23.87 -16.25 3.37
N ASN A 229 24.81 -15.31 3.19
CA ASN A 229 24.57 -14.10 2.43
C ASN A 229 24.23 -14.40 0.97
N LYS A 230 24.91 -15.36 0.34
CA LYS A 230 24.59 -15.78 -1.03
C LYS A 230 23.18 -16.38 -1.11
N THR A 231 22.84 -17.30 -0.21
CA THR A 231 21.50 -17.90 -0.13
C THR A 231 20.41 -16.84 0.07
N LEU A 232 20.64 -15.88 0.99
CA LEU A 232 19.72 -14.79 1.25
C LEU A 232 19.50 -13.93 -0.01
N GLN A 233 20.54 -13.65 -0.79
CA GLN A 233 20.50 -12.81 -1.97
C GLN A 233 19.87 -13.48 -3.20
N GLU A 234 20.10 -14.77 -3.40
CA GLU A 234 19.82 -15.44 -4.68
C GLU A 234 18.61 -16.38 -4.60
N ASP A 235 18.39 -17.05 -3.44
CA ASP A 235 17.51 -18.22 -3.37
C ASP A 235 16.33 -18.05 -2.37
N THR A 236 16.24 -16.91 -1.70
CA THR A 236 15.29 -16.75 -0.58
C THR A 236 13.96 -16.12 -0.99
N PHE A 237 13.96 -14.98 -1.69
CA PHE A 237 12.78 -14.15 -1.88
C PHE A 237 12.16 -14.32 -3.25
N TYR A 238 10.84 -14.53 -3.27
CA TYR A 238 10.03 -14.68 -4.48
C TYR A 238 8.77 -13.85 -4.37
N GLY A 239 8.53 -12.99 -5.35
CA GLY A 239 7.33 -12.14 -5.42
C GLY A 239 6.64 -12.24 -6.77
N VAL A 240 5.32 -12.07 -6.77
CA VAL A 240 4.54 -11.89 -8.00
C VAL A 240 3.68 -10.65 -7.86
N GLU A 241 3.68 -9.80 -8.88
CA GLU A 241 2.82 -8.63 -8.93
C GLU A 241 2.17 -8.50 -10.31
N LYS A 242 0.84 -8.29 -10.32
CA LYS A 242 0.03 -8.23 -11.55
C LYS A 242 0.14 -6.87 -12.24
N LYS A 243 0.17 -5.78 -11.47
CA LYS A 243 0.12 -4.41 -11.99
C LYS A 243 1.52 -3.88 -12.31
N PRO A 244 1.70 -3.15 -13.43
CA PRO A 244 3.03 -2.68 -13.88
C PRO A 244 3.73 -1.80 -12.85
N LEU A 245 3.08 -0.74 -12.38
CA LEU A 245 3.72 0.23 -11.49
C LEU A 245 4.10 -0.37 -10.14
N PRO A 246 3.23 -1.10 -9.40
CA PRO A 246 3.65 -1.80 -8.18
C PRO A 246 4.79 -2.79 -8.41
N TYR A 247 4.82 -3.52 -9.54
CA TYR A 247 5.94 -4.39 -9.90
C TYR A 247 7.28 -3.64 -10.00
N ILE A 248 7.28 -2.48 -10.66
CA ILE A 248 8.47 -1.62 -10.77
C ILE A 248 8.92 -1.15 -9.39
N ILE A 249 7.97 -0.64 -8.59
CA ILE A 249 8.22 -0.19 -7.23
C ILE A 249 8.76 -1.32 -6.36
N ALA A 250 8.17 -2.51 -6.43
CA ALA A 250 8.61 -3.69 -5.69
C ALA A 250 10.07 -4.05 -6.03
N THR A 251 10.41 -4.09 -7.30
CA THR A 251 11.76 -4.43 -7.77
C THR A 251 12.78 -3.39 -7.29
N MET A 252 12.47 -2.11 -7.46
CA MET A 252 13.34 -1.02 -6.98
C MET A 252 13.47 -1.03 -5.45
N ASN A 253 12.38 -1.24 -4.72
CA ASN A 253 12.38 -1.27 -3.26
C ASN A 253 13.28 -2.39 -2.73
N MET A 254 13.19 -3.58 -3.29
CA MET A 254 14.07 -4.70 -2.93
C MET A 254 15.55 -4.37 -3.22
N ILE A 255 15.85 -3.72 -4.36
CA ILE A 255 17.21 -3.30 -4.71
C ILE A 255 17.72 -2.25 -3.72
N PHE A 256 16.92 -1.29 -3.34
CA PHE A 256 17.26 -0.26 -2.34
C PHE A 256 17.53 -0.87 -0.96
N HIS A 257 16.84 -1.95 -0.58
CA HIS A 257 17.12 -2.72 0.64
C HIS A 257 18.40 -3.56 0.54
N GLY A 258 19.00 -3.67 -0.64
CA GLY A 258 20.28 -4.35 -0.86
C GLY A 258 20.17 -5.75 -1.47
N VAL A 259 19.02 -6.15 -2.00
CA VAL A 259 18.87 -7.38 -2.80
C VAL A 259 19.34 -7.10 -4.21
N ALA A 260 20.42 -7.77 -4.64
CA ALA A 260 21.12 -7.43 -5.89
C ALA A 260 20.28 -7.69 -7.14
N ALA A 261 19.52 -8.78 -7.18
CA ALA A 261 18.65 -9.14 -8.29
C ALA A 261 17.36 -9.80 -7.77
N PRO A 262 16.34 -9.03 -7.41
CA PRO A 262 15.12 -9.56 -6.82
C PRO A 262 14.36 -10.51 -7.75
N ASN A 263 13.92 -11.66 -7.23
CA ASN A 263 13.04 -12.58 -7.96
C ASN A 263 11.58 -12.11 -7.89
N ILE A 264 11.32 -10.92 -8.36
CA ILE A 264 9.96 -10.40 -8.55
C ILE A 264 9.55 -10.67 -10.00
N ILE A 265 8.38 -11.26 -10.19
CA ILE A 265 7.82 -11.62 -11.50
C ILE A 265 6.56 -10.78 -11.73
N ARG A 266 6.46 -10.17 -12.90
CA ARG A 266 5.22 -9.55 -13.34
C ARG A 266 4.27 -10.60 -13.89
N GLY A 267 3.12 -10.80 -13.24
CA GLY A 267 2.15 -11.79 -13.66
C GLY A 267 0.91 -11.86 -12.79
N ASN A 268 -0.09 -12.60 -13.25
CA ASN A 268 -1.25 -12.91 -12.44
C ASN A 268 -1.09 -14.27 -11.76
N THR A 269 -0.85 -14.28 -10.47
CA THR A 269 -0.73 -15.49 -9.65
C THR A 269 -1.94 -16.43 -9.81
N LEU A 270 -3.14 -15.86 -9.90
CA LEU A 270 -4.37 -16.63 -10.00
C LEU A 270 -4.57 -17.28 -11.39
N ALA A 271 -3.75 -16.93 -12.38
CA ALA A 271 -3.73 -17.62 -13.66
C ALA A 271 -3.06 -19.00 -13.61
N ILE A 272 -2.36 -19.32 -12.51
CA ILE A 272 -1.74 -20.62 -12.30
C ILE A 272 -2.79 -21.62 -11.84
N ASN A 273 -2.97 -22.70 -12.60
CA ASN A 273 -3.85 -23.79 -12.19
C ASN A 273 -3.25 -24.55 -11.00
N LEU A 274 -4.03 -24.72 -9.93
CA LEU A 274 -3.57 -25.37 -8.70
C LEU A 274 -3.06 -26.80 -8.93
N SER A 275 -3.63 -27.53 -9.91
CA SER A 275 -3.21 -28.88 -10.26
C SER A 275 -1.79 -28.94 -10.87
N GLN A 276 -1.31 -27.85 -11.43
CA GLN A 276 0.01 -27.76 -12.07
C GLN A 276 1.14 -27.45 -11.08
N ILE A 277 0.80 -27.02 -9.86
CA ILE A 277 1.80 -26.70 -8.83
C ILE A 277 2.49 -27.98 -8.36
N GLN A 278 3.77 -28.11 -8.68
CA GLN A 278 4.62 -29.22 -8.28
C GLN A 278 5.28 -28.97 -6.92
N GLU A 279 5.84 -30.03 -6.30
CA GLU A 279 6.55 -29.89 -5.01
C GLU A 279 7.76 -28.95 -5.09
N SER A 280 8.44 -28.90 -6.25
CA SER A 280 9.54 -27.96 -6.52
C SER A 280 9.13 -26.49 -6.49
N ASP A 281 7.88 -26.20 -6.85
CA ASP A 281 7.37 -24.81 -6.94
C ASP A 281 7.04 -24.26 -5.57
N ARG A 282 6.72 -25.15 -4.63
CA ARG A 282 6.24 -24.78 -3.30
C ARG A 282 7.32 -24.06 -2.49
N LYS A 283 6.85 -23.23 -1.57
CA LYS A 283 7.68 -22.37 -0.73
C LYS A 283 7.55 -22.72 0.74
N LYS A 284 8.58 -22.40 1.51
CA LYS A 284 8.64 -22.73 2.94
C LYS A 284 7.88 -21.73 3.82
N VAL A 285 7.93 -20.47 3.43
CA VAL A 285 7.28 -19.35 4.12
C VAL A 285 6.43 -18.57 3.11
N ILE A 286 5.20 -18.25 3.50
CA ILE A 286 4.32 -17.36 2.75
C ILE A 286 3.90 -16.19 3.65
N LEU A 287 4.16 -14.97 3.18
CA LEU A 287 3.82 -13.71 3.84
C LEU A 287 3.07 -12.87 2.83
N ALA A 288 1.79 -12.56 3.06
CA ALA A 288 1.01 -11.88 2.05
C ALA A 288 -0.15 -11.06 2.62
N ASN A 289 -0.46 -9.99 1.90
CA ASN A 289 -1.69 -9.23 2.03
C ASN A 289 -2.36 -9.15 0.64
N PRO A 290 -3.12 -10.17 0.20
CA PRO A 290 -3.77 -10.16 -1.09
C PRO A 290 -4.88 -9.09 -1.16
N PRO A 291 -5.32 -8.67 -2.37
CA PRO A 291 -6.43 -7.75 -2.53
C PRO A 291 -7.69 -8.20 -1.77
N PHE A 292 -8.30 -7.27 -1.01
CA PHE A 292 -9.47 -7.56 -0.17
C PHE A 292 -10.75 -7.79 -0.96
N GLY A 293 -10.78 -7.39 -2.22
CA GLY A 293 -11.94 -7.51 -3.10
C GLY A 293 -11.54 -7.69 -4.56
N GLY A 294 -12.54 -7.71 -5.41
CA GLY A 294 -12.37 -7.92 -6.84
C GLY A 294 -12.86 -9.29 -7.30
N SER A 295 -13.02 -9.43 -8.59
CA SER A 295 -13.38 -10.69 -9.24
C SER A 295 -12.46 -10.98 -10.41
N GLU A 296 -12.18 -12.25 -10.66
CA GLU A 296 -11.42 -12.69 -11.83
C GLU A 296 -12.35 -13.18 -12.94
N ARG A 297 -11.83 -13.25 -14.16
CA ARG A 297 -12.54 -13.79 -15.31
C ARG A 297 -12.88 -15.27 -15.10
N GLY A 298 -13.94 -15.76 -15.76
CA GLY A 298 -14.38 -17.16 -15.62
C GLY A 298 -13.30 -18.20 -15.89
N GLU A 299 -12.41 -17.93 -16.83
CA GLU A 299 -11.26 -18.79 -17.16
C GLU A 299 -10.29 -18.94 -15.97
N VAL A 300 -10.05 -17.86 -15.22
CA VAL A 300 -9.19 -17.87 -14.05
C VAL A 300 -9.82 -18.65 -12.89
N LYS A 301 -11.13 -18.53 -12.71
CA LYS A 301 -11.86 -19.25 -11.65
C LYS A 301 -11.77 -20.78 -11.79
N GLN A 302 -11.62 -21.29 -13.02
CA GLN A 302 -11.47 -22.73 -13.30
C GLN A 302 -10.13 -23.31 -12.82
N ASN A 303 -9.18 -22.48 -12.41
CA ASN A 303 -7.89 -22.91 -11.86
C ASN A 303 -7.99 -23.38 -10.40
N PHE A 304 -9.16 -23.24 -9.77
CA PHE A 304 -9.36 -23.47 -8.34
C PHE A 304 -10.35 -24.60 -8.08
N ASP A 305 -10.06 -25.40 -7.04
CA ASP A 305 -10.88 -26.56 -6.68
C ASP A 305 -12.21 -26.13 -6.03
N ILE A 306 -12.19 -25.06 -5.22
CA ILE A 306 -13.37 -24.48 -4.59
C ILE A 306 -13.82 -23.27 -5.40
N ASN A 307 -15.01 -23.37 -5.97
CA ASN A 307 -15.59 -22.30 -6.77
C ASN A 307 -15.92 -21.08 -5.89
N THR A 308 -15.40 -19.93 -6.28
CA THR A 308 -15.64 -18.65 -5.59
C THR A 308 -15.55 -17.48 -6.56
N SER A 309 -16.26 -16.40 -6.29
CA SER A 309 -16.08 -15.13 -6.99
C SER A 309 -15.07 -14.21 -6.33
N GLU A 310 -14.71 -14.47 -5.08
CA GLU A 310 -13.86 -13.63 -4.24
C GLU A 310 -12.39 -13.88 -4.50
N THR A 311 -11.68 -12.87 -4.97
CA THR A 311 -10.24 -12.93 -5.25
C THR A 311 -9.43 -13.38 -4.03
N ALA A 312 -9.75 -12.87 -2.83
CA ALA A 312 -9.08 -13.25 -1.59
C ALA A 312 -9.19 -14.75 -1.28
N TYR A 313 -10.32 -15.38 -1.62
CA TYR A 313 -10.53 -16.83 -1.39
C TYR A 313 -9.79 -17.69 -2.42
N MET A 314 -9.60 -17.19 -3.64
CA MET A 314 -8.73 -17.84 -4.62
C MET A 314 -7.26 -17.79 -4.15
N PHE A 315 -6.80 -16.64 -3.61
CA PHE A 315 -5.47 -16.54 -3.01
C PHE A 315 -5.28 -17.50 -1.84
N MET A 316 -6.28 -17.67 -0.96
CA MET A 316 -6.18 -18.64 0.13
C MET A 316 -5.98 -20.08 -0.36
N GLN A 317 -6.69 -20.51 -1.41
CA GLN A 317 -6.46 -21.83 -2.01
C GLN A 317 -5.03 -21.94 -2.58
N HIS A 318 -4.56 -20.88 -3.24
CA HIS A 318 -3.19 -20.82 -3.74
C HIS A 318 -2.16 -20.92 -2.60
N PHE A 319 -2.34 -20.20 -1.48
CA PHE A 319 -1.42 -20.29 -0.33
C PHE A 319 -1.35 -21.70 0.24
N ILE A 320 -2.50 -22.33 0.50
CA ILE A 320 -2.57 -23.69 1.03
C ILE A 320 -1.84 -24.66 0.07
N LYS A 321 -1.96 -24.50 -1.24
CA LYS A 321 -1.33 -25.37 -2.22
C LYS A 321 0.18 -25.11 -2.38
N MET A 322 0.58 -23.82 -2.38
CA MET A 322 1.97 -23.40 -2.55
C MET A 322 2.85 -23.64 -1.32
N LEU A 323 2.25 -23.80 -0.14
CA LEU A 323 3.02 -24.01 1.08
C LEU A 323 3.55 -25.45 1.12
N LYS A 324 4.86 -25.62 1.36
CA LYS A 324 5.51 -26.93 1.60
C LYS A 324 5.00 -27.53 2.91
N THR A 325 5.01 -28.85 3.01
CA THR A 325 4.78 -29.52 4.30
C THR A 325 5.79 -29.05 5.34
N GLY A 326 5.30 -28.70 6.53
CA GLY A 326 6.08 -28.04 7.58
C GLY A 326 6.47 -26.60 7.26
N GLY A 327 5.90 -26.00 6.20
CA GLY A 327 6.01 -24.57 5.92
C GLY A 327 5.02 -23.76 6.75
N ARG A 328 5.25 -22.44 6.83
CA ARG A 328 4.51 -21.50 7.69
C ARG A 328 3.97 -20.33 6.88
N ALA A 329 2.83 -19.80 7.29
CA ALA A 329 2.23 -18.63 6.65
C ALA A 329 1.72 -17.60 7.65
N GLY A 330 1.83 -16.32 7.28
CA GLY A 330 1.20 -15.19 7.93
C GLY A 330 0.45 -14.36 6.89
N ILE A 331 -0.88 -14.46 6.89
CA ILE A 331 -1.74 -13.94 5.81
C ILE A 331 -2.73 -12.93 6.36
N VAL A 332 -2.75 -11.74 5.78
CA VAL A 332 -3.80 -10.75 6.04
C VAL A 332 -4.99 -11.04 5.15
N ILE A 333 -6.19 -11.10 5.72
CA ILE A 333 -7.43 -11.33 4.99
C ILE A 333 -8.58 -10.53 5.62
N LYS A 334 -9.61 -10.21 4.84
CA LYS A 334 -10.82 -9.56 5.37
C LYS A 334 -11.50 -10.46 6.39
N ASN A 335 -12.02 -9.88 7.46
CA ASN A 335 -12.61 -10.64 8.57
C ASN A 335 -13.86 -11.40 8.16
N THR A 336 -14.55 -11.01 7.08
CA THR A 336 -15.69 -11.75 6.52
C THR A 336 -15.33 -13.20 6.13
N PHE A 337 -14.04 -13.50 5.89
CA PHE A 337 -13.57 -14.88 5.71
C PHE A 337 -13.94 -15.79 6.89
N LEU A 338 -14.00 -15.25 8.09
CA LEU A 338 -14.25 -16.04 9.31
C LEU A 338 -15.68 -16.61 9.35
N SER A 339 -16.68 -15.88 8.84
CA SER A 339 -18.11 -16.22 8.96
C SER A 339 -18.85 -16.42 7.63
N ASN A 340 -18.36 -15.86 6.50
CA ASN A 340 -19.07 -15.91 5.24
C ASN A 340 -19.31 -17.38 4.80
N GLY A 341 -20.56 -17.72 4.44
CA GLY A 341 -20.96 -19.05 3.98
C GLY A 341 -20.17 -19.52 2.75
N ASP A 342 -19.88 -18.61 1.79
CA ASP A 342 -19.08 -18.92 0.61
C ASP A 342 -17.64 -19.37 0.93
N ALA A 343 -17.12 -19.05 2.12
CA ALA A 343 -15.82 -19.47 2.58
C ALA A 343 -15.85 -20.78 3.40
N SER A 344 -17.01 -21.36 3.69
CA SER A 344 -17.14 -22.54 4.55
C SER A 344 -16.27 -23.71 4.08
N ALA A 345 -16.39 -24.09 2.80
CA ALA A 345 -15.56 -25.16 2.23
C ALA A 345 -14.06 -24.86 2.29
N LEU A 346 -13.67 -23.60 2.13
CA LEU A 346 -12.28 -23.17 2.22
C LEU A 346 -11.75 -23.18 3.65
N ARG A 347 -12.56 -22.78 4.64
CA ARG A 347 -12.21 -22.92 6.06
C ARG A 347 -12.01 -24.38 6.45
N LYS A 348 -12.89 -25.30 6.01
CA LYS A 348 -12.72 -26.75 6.19
C LYS A 348 -11.39 -27.24 5.61
N LEU A 349 -11.09 -26.87 4.36
CA LEU A 349 -9.83 -27.22 3.71
C LEU A 349 -8.62 -26.72 4.50
N LEU A 350 -8.66 -25.45 4.98
CA LEU A 350 -7.59 -24.86 5.78
C LEU A 350 -7.39 -25.64 7.09
N LEU A 351 -8.46 -25.89 7.84
CA LEU A 351 -8.40 -26.60 9.14
C LEU A 351 -7.96 -28.06 9.00
N GLU A 352 -8.28 -28.72 7.90
CA GLU A 352 -7.88 -30.10 7.63
C GLU A 352 -6.43 -30.26 7.17
N GLN A 353 -5.95 -29.35 6.33
CA GLN A 353 -4.63 -29.44 5.71
C GLN A 353 -3.54 -28.65 6.43
N CYS A 354 -3.94 -27.70 7.27
CA CYS A 354 -3.05 -26.80 7.99
C CYS A 354 -3.43 -26.75 9.47
N ASN A 355 -2.46 -26.43 10.31
CA ASN A 355 -2.68 -26.05 11.69
C ASN A 355 -2.83 -24.53 11.77
N LEU A 356 -4.06 -24.03 11.68
CA LEU A 356 -4.38 -22.62 11.95
C LEU A 356 -4.29 -22.39 13.47
N HIS A 357 -3.13 -21.97 13.93
CA HIS A 357 -2.84 -21.89 15.35
C HIS A 357 -3.09 -20.52 15.98
N THR A 358 -3.21 -19.45 15.19
CA THR A 358 -3.38 -18.10 15.71
C THR A 358 -4.20 -17.24 14.73
N ILE A 359 -5.17 -16.51 15.27
CA ILE A 359 -5.91 -15.46 14.57
C ILE A 359 -5.69 -14.14 15.32
N LEU A 360 -5.10 -13.14 14.66
CA LEU A 360 -4.99 -11.78 15.18
C LEU A 360 -6.11 -10.95 14.55
N ASP A 361 -7.10 -10.57 15.36
CA ASP A 361 -8.21 -9.70 14.95
C ASP A 361 -7.77 -8.23 15.05
N LEU A 362 -7.77 -7.54 13.91
CA LEU A 362 -7.32 -6.16 13.81
C LEU A 362 -8.51 -5.19 13.93
N PRO A 363 -8.37 -4.06 14.65
CA PRO A 363 -9.41 -3.04 14.71
C PRO A 363 -9.57 -2.34 13.35
N SER A 364 -10.69 -1.64 13.18
CA SER A 364 -10.89 -0.76 12.03
C SER A 364 -9.83 0.35 11.98
N GLY A 365 -9.52 0.85 10.78
CA GLY A 365 -8.55 1.94 10.59
C GLY A 365 -7.08 1.52 10.44
N VAL A 366 -6.74 0.23 10.58
CA VAL A 366 -5.39 -0.28 10.28
C VAL A 366 -5.03 -0.09 8.81
N PHE A 367 -5.97 -0.39 7.90
CA PHE A 367 -5.82 -0.17 6.46
C PHE A 367 -6.62 1.07 6.06
N GLN A 368 -5.91 2.17 5.89
CA GLN A 368 -6.51 3.46 5.53
C GLN A 368 -7.10 3.40 4.12
N GLY A 369 -8.30 3.97 3.95
CA GLY A 369 -9.00 4.02 2.66
C GLY A 369 -9.68 2.71 2.23
N ALA A 370 -9.41 1.57 2.85
CA ALA A 370 -10.03 0.31 2.47
C ALA A 370 -11.42 0.08 3.09
N GLY A 371 -11.73 0.73 4.23
CA GLY A 371 -13.01 0.57 4.95
C GLY A 371 -13.33 -0.86 5.39
N VAL A 372 -12.34 -1.76 5.36
CA VAL A 372 -12.51 -3.20 5.59
C VAL A 372 -11.83 -3.58 6.90
N LYS A 373 -12.55 -4.28 7.78
CA LYS A 373 -11.96 -4.95 8.93
C LYS A 373 -11.23 -6.20 8.48
N THR A 374 -10.03 -6.44 9.01
CA THR A 374 -9.15 -7.54 8.61
C THR A 374 -8.69 -8.35 9.80
N VAL A 375 -8.22 -9.57 9.50
CA VAL A 375 -7.56 -10.46 10.45
C VAL A 375 -6.24 -10.94 9.86
N VAL A 376 -5.30 -11.35 10.73
CA VAL A 376 -4.12 -12.10 10.30
C VAL A 376 -4.27 -13.54 10.72
N LEU A 377 -4.12 -14.44 9.75
CA LEU A 377 -4.14 -15.88 9.95
C LEU A 377 -2.70 -16.40 9.98
N PHE A 378 -2.32 -17.11 11.05
CA PHE A 378 -1.03 -17.80 11.16
C PHE A 378 -1.26 -19.30 11.16
N PHE A 379 -0.67 -20.00 10.20
CA PHE A 379 -0.86 -21.44 10.07
C PHE A 379 0.37 -22.17 9.53
N ASP A 380 0.50 -23.44 9.90
CA ASP A 380 1.53 -24.36 9.45
C ASP A 380 0.92 -25.46 8.59
N LYS A 381 1.59 -25.83 7.48
CA LYS A 381 1.13 -26.90 6.57
C LYS A 381 1.50 -28.29 7.07
N GLY A 382 0.56 -29.23 6.98
CA GLY A 382 0.81 -30.66 7.17
C GLY A 382 0.29 -31.24 8.50
N LYS A 383 -0.39 -30.44 9.30
CA LYS A 383 -1.10 -30.91 10.50
C LYS A 383 -2.53 -30.35 10.47
N LYS A 384 -3.47 -31.13 10.98
CA LYS A 384 -4.85 -30.66 11.18
C LYS A 384 -4.89 -29.70 12.37
N THR A 385 -5.77 -28.71 12.27
CA THR A 385 -6.03 -27.76 13.36
C THR A 385 -6.85 -28.45 14.47
N GLU A 386 -6.36 -28.34 15.69
CA GLU A 386 -7.09 -28.81 16.88
C GLU A 386 -7.59 -27.64 17.72
N LYS A 387 -6.75 -26.66 17.95
CA LYS A 387 -7.05 -25.47 18.74
C LYS A 387 -6.57 -24.21 18.02
N ILE A 388 -7.33 -23.12 18.16
CA ILE A 388 -7.01 -21.81 17.60
C ILE A 388 -6.94 -20.82 18.74
N TRP A 389 -5.81 -20.12 18.86
CA TRP A 389 -5.66 -19.01 19.77
C TRP A 389 -6.01 -17.71 19.06
N TYR A 390 -6.92 -16.94 19.65
CA TYR A 390 -7.38 -15.66 19.16
C TYR A 390 -6.74 -14.55 19.98
N TYR A 391 -6.39 -13.47 19.31
CA TYR A 391 -5.99 -12.23 19.93
C TYR A 391 -6.74 -11.05 19.27
N GLN A 392 -7.51 -10.32 20.06
CA GLN A 392 -8.22 -9.12 19.61
C GLN A 392 -7.38 -7.90 19.94
N LEU A 393 -6.81 -7.26 18.90
CA LEU A 393 -5.99 -6.05 19.09
C LEU A 393 -6.86 -4.88 19.52
N ASN A 394 -6.55 -4.33 20.69
CA ASN A 394 -7.21 -3.16 21.25
C ASN A 394 -6.17 -2.08 21.62
N PRO A 395 -5.88 -1.11 20.74
CA PRO A 395 -4.93 -0.04 21.03
C PRO A 395 -5.45 1.01 22.02
N GLY A 396 -6.70 0.90 22.49
CA GLY A 396 -7.32 1.90 23.38
C GLY A 396 -7.63 3.25 22.71
N ARG A 397 -7.45 3.33 21.37
CA ARG A 397 -7.73 4.52 20.56
C ARG A 397 -8.21 4.13 19.17
N ASN A 398 -8.88 5.05 18.49
CA ASN A 398 -9.25 4.86 17.08
C ASN A 398 -8.01 5.01 16.19
N LEU A 399 -7.76 4.00 15.37
CA LEU A 399 -6.69 4.05 14.36
C LEU A 399 -7.17 4.79 13.11
N GLY A 400 -6.26 5.50 12.47
CA GLY A 400 -6.54 6.26 11.25
C GLY A 400 -5.30 6.98 10.72
N LYS A 401 -5.51 7.95 9.84
CA LYS A 401 -4.42 8.65 9.16
C LYS A 401 -3.49 9.42 10.13
N THR A 402 -4.06 10.02 11.16
CA THR A 402 -3.32 10.78 12.19
C THR A 402 -2.84 9.90 13.35
N ASN A 403 -3.51 8.77 13.59
CA ASN A 403 -3.21 7.81 14.65
C ASN A 403 -2.96 6.43 14.03
N ALA A 404 -1.86 6.29 13.31
CA ALA A 404 -1.52 5.01 12.66
C ALA A 404 -1.16 3.93 13.68
N LEU A 405 -1.27 2.66 13.26
CA LEU A 405 -0.81 1.51 14.02
C LEU A 405 0.70 1.63 14.28
N SER A 406 1.14 1.41 15.52
CA SER A 406 2.53 1.43 15.96
C SER A 406 3.04 0.05 16.38
N GLU A 407 4.35 -0.09 16.65
CA GLU A 407 4.92 -1.33 17.17
C GLU A 407 4.52 -1.58 18.62
N GLU A 408 4.34 -0.52 19.40
CA GLU A 408 3.89 -0.58 20.79
C GLU A 408 2.49 -1.20 20.91
N ASP A 409 1.60 -0.88 19.97
CA ASP A 409 0.25 -1.47 19.94
C ASP A 409 0.28 -3.00 19.80
N LEU A 410 1.31 -3.53 19.15
CA LEU A 410 1.47 -4.94 18.83
C LEU A 410 2.38 -5.70 19.81
N ALA A 411 3.01 -4.99 20.77
CA ALA A 411 3.99 -5.58 21.68
C ALA A 411 3.38 -6.66 22.58
N ASP A 412 2.20 -6.41 23.15
CA ASP A 412 1.49 -7.39 24.00
C ASP A 412 1.10 -8.66 23.21
N PHE A 413 0.64 -8.51 21.98
CA PHE A 413 0.39 -9.65 21.09
C PHE A 413 1.66 -10.48 20.88
N LEU A 414 2.79 -9.84 20.54
CA LEU A 414 4.07 -10.53 20.29
C LEU A 414 4.56 -11.31 21.52
N ASP A 415 4.32 -10.80 22.71
CA ASP A 415 4.72 -11.49 23.93
C ASP A 415 3.79 -12.67 24.23
N LYS A 416 2.48 -12.46 24.22
CA LYS A 416 1.48 -13.50 24.51
C LYS A 416 1.43 -14.60 23.45
N GLN A 417 1.71 -14.28 22.19
CA GLN A 417 1.73 -15.26 21.09
C GLN A 417 2.74 -16.39 21.33
N LYS A 418 3.84 -16.15 22.04
CA LYS A 418 4.86 -17.17 22.37
C LYS A 418 4.30 -18.30 23.26
N THR A 419 3.45 -17.94 24.21
CA THR A 419 2.86 -18.86 25.18
C THR A 419 1.41 -19.22 24.88
N LYS A 420 0.75 -18.45 24.00
CA LYS A 420 -0.69 -18.50 23.71
C LYS A 420 -1.53 -18.41 24.97
N ALA A 421 -1.11 -17.54 25.89
CA ALA A 421 -1.79 -17.33 27.16
C ALA A 421 -3.13 -16.62 26.94
N ASP A 422 -4.16 -17.03 27.66
CA ASP A 422 -5.44 -16.36 27.71
C ASP A 422 -5.33 -15.04 28.51
N SER A 423 -6.06 -14.03 28.09
CA SER A 423 -6.12 -12.72 28.72
C SER A 423 -7.45 -12.04 28.39
N GLU A 424 -7.63 -10.80 28.81
CA GLU A 424 -8.79 -9.98 28.44
C GLU A 424 -8.95 -9.88 26.90
N ASN A 425 -7.84 -9.82 26.17
CA ASN A 425 -7.82 -9.67 24.71
C ASN A 425 -7.54 -10.99 23.96
N SER A 426 -7.33 -12.10 24.66
CA SER A 426 -6.96 -13.36 24.02
C SER A 426 -7.62 -14.57 24.66
N TRP A 427 -7.96 -15.57 23.82
CA TRP A 427 -8.63 -16.81 24.24
C TRP A 427 -8.34 -17.95 23.27
N THR A 428 -8.51 -19.18 23.74
CA THR A 428 -8.33 -20.40 22.94
C THR A 428 -9.66 -21.06 22.64
N VAL A 429 -9.86 -21.46 21.37
CA VAL A 429 -11.05 -22.20 20.91
C VAL A 429 -10.65 -23.58 20.44
N ASP A 430 -11.36 -24.61 20.88
CA ASP A 430 -11.23 -25.99 20.37
C ASP A 430 -12.05 -26.13 19.08
N VAL A 431 -11.42 -26.60 18.00
CA VAL A 431 -12.07 -26.71 16.68
C VAL A 431 -13.25 -27.70 16.72
N SER A 432 -13.24 -28.67 17.62
CA SER A 432 -14.36 -29.60 17.79
C SER A 432 -15.67 -28.92 18.25
N THR A 433 -15.59 -27.71 18.79
CA THR A 433 -16.76 -26.91 19.22
C THR A 433 -17.35 -26.07 18.08
N LEU A 434 -16.67 -25.98 16.95
CA LEU A 434 -17.18 -25.26 15.78
C LEU A 434 -18.27 -26.10 15.09
N GLY A 435 -19.31 -25.41 14.61
CA GLY A 435 -20.37 -26.07 13.85
C GLY A 435 -19.91 -26.58 12.46
N GLU A 436 -20.82 -27.20 11.73
CA GLU A 436 -20.54 -27.80 10.42
C GLU A 436 -19.95 -26.81 9.41
N ASP A 437 -20.28 -25.53 9.50
CA ASP A 437 -19.79 -24.46 8.63
C ASP A 437 -18.38 -23.97 9.00
N CYS A 438 -17.79 -24.49 10.09
CA CYS A 438 -16.51 -24.06 10.62
C CYS A 438 -16.44 -22.54 10.76
N ASP A 439 -17.46 -21.94 11.37
CA ASP A 439 -17.48 -20.50 11.65
C ASP A 439 -16.38 -20.13 12.63
N LEU A 440 -15.43 -19.31 12.17
CA LEU A 440 -14.28 -18.83 12.94
C LEU A 440 -14.51 -17.46 13.58
N SER A 441 -15.70 -16.87 13.45
CA SER A 441 -16.04 -15.56 14.03
C SER A 441 -16.43 -15.63 15.52
N VAL A 442 -15.65 -16.40 16.29
CA VAL A 442 -15.91 -16.63 17.70
C VAL A 442 -15.69 -15.33 18.50
N LYS A 443 -16.70 -14.92 19.27
CA LYS A 443 -16.63 -13.74 20.14
C LYS A 443 -15.65 -13.98 21.29
N ASN A 444 -15.00 -12.90 21.73
CA ASN A 444 -14.14 -12.92 22.90
C ASN A 444 -14.97 -13.21 24.18
N PRO A 445 -14.78 -14.36 24.83
CA PRO A 445 -15.53 -14.72 26.02
C PRO A 445 -15.09 -13.95 27.28
N ASN A 446 -13.88 -13.36 27.24
CA ASN A 446 -13.28 -12.66 28.37
C ASN A 446 -13.65 -11.17 28.38
N LYS A 447 -14.28 -10.67 27.30
CA LYS A 447 -14.71 -9.30 27.22
C LYS A 447 -15.94 -9.13 28.12
N VAL A 448 -15.78 -8.41 29.21
CA VAL A 448 -16.92 -7.92 29.99
C VAL A 448 -17.70 -6.98 29.08
N GLU A 449 -18.92 -7.35 28.69
CA GLU A 449 -19.81 -6.39 28.04
C GLU A 449 -20.01 -5.26 29.04
N GLU A 450 -19.36 -4.13 28.84
CA GLU A 450 -19.79 -2.89 29.48
C GLU A 450 -21.25 -2.69 29.03
N LYS A 451 -22.18 -3.01 29.92
CA LYS A 451 -23.56 -2.64 29.69
C LYS A 451 -23.57 -1.12 29.63
N ASP A 452 -23.93 -0.62 28.47
CA ASP A 452 -24.15 0.82 28.33
C ASP A 452 -25.28 1.18 29.29
N GLU A 453 -24.92 1.71 30.43
CA GLU A 453 -25.88 2.11 31.47
C GLU A 453 -26.59 3.39 31.12
N ARG A 454 -26.21 4.05 30.01
CA ARG A 454 -26.86 5.24 29.52
C ARG A 454 -28.33 4.96 29.18
N THR A 455 -29.18 5.82 29.63
CA THR A 455 -30.60 5.78 29.25
C THR A 455 -30.75 6.07 27.74
N PRO A 456 -31.83 5.63 27.10
CA PRO A 456 -32.11 5.99 25.70
C PRO A 456 -32.09 7.50 25.44
N ALA A 457 -32.39 8.33 26.45
CA ALA A 457 -32.31 9.79 26.34
C ALA A 457 -30.86 10.28 26.28
N GLU A 458 -29.96 9.77 27.15
CA GLU A 458 -28.54 10.12 27.15
C GLU A 458 -27.81 9.65 25.87
N ILE A 459 -28.25 8.50 25.32
CA ILE A 459 -27.72 8.02 24.02
C ILE A 459 -28.19 8.97 22.90
N PHE A 460 -29.44 9.41 22.94
CA PHE A 460 -30.00 10.33 21.95
C PHE A 460 -29.30 11.70 22.00
N ASP A 461 -29.11 12.25 23.21
CA ASP A 461 -28.37 13.51 23.40
C ASP A 461 -26.93 13.40 22.89
N SER A 462 -26.26 12.27 23.16
CA SER A 462 -24.92 12.00 22.63
C SER A 462 -24.87 11.89 21.09
N ILE A 463 -25.92 11.35 20.46
CA ILE A 463 -26.06 11.30 19.00
C ILE A 463 -26.30 12.70 18.44
N GLN A 464 -27.11 13.51 19.10
CA GLN A 464 -27.41 14.88 18.69
C GLN A 464 -26.14 15.75 18.75
N ASP A 465 -25.38 15.68 19.85
CA ASP A 465 -24.07 16.34 19.99
C ASP A 465 -23.07 15.91 18.92
N LEU A 466 -23.06 14.63 18.54
CA LEU A 466 -22.17 14.11 17.47
C LEU A 466 -22.59 14.63 16.09
N VAL A 467 -23.91 14.73 15.84
CA VAL A 467 -24.46 15.27 14.58
C VAL A 467 -24.16 16.76 14.46
N GLU A 468 -24.31 17.53 15.54
CA GLU A 468 -23.96 18.95 15.57
C GLU A 468 -22.45 19.15 15.32
N LYS A 469 -21.58 18.47 16.07
CA LYS A 469 -20.13 18.53 15.85
C LYS A 469 -19.72 18.12 14.44
N THR A 470 -20.33 17.07 13.89
CA THR A 470 -20.01 16.61 12.53
C THR A 470 -20.51 17.62 11.48
N SER A 471 -21.62 18.29 11.74
CA SER A 471 -22.15 19.37 10.90
C SER A 471 -21.24 20.60 10.93
N ASP A 472 -20.78 21.00 12.11
CA ASP A 472 -19.86 22.13 12.29
C ASP A 472 -18.49 21.82 11.66
N ASP A 473 -17.90 20.63 11.89
CA ASP A 473 -16.66 20.18 11.25
C ASP A 473 -16.77 20.11 9.72
N LEU A 474 -17.97 19.79 9.18
CA LEU A 474 -18.21 19.77 7.74
C LEU A 474 -18.34 21.17 7.16
N MET A 475 -19.01 22.06 7.89
CA MET A 475 -19.15 23.47 7.50
C MET A 475 -17.81 24.21 7.59
N ASP A 476 -17.00 23.96 8.62
CA ASP A 476 -15.65 24.52 8.74
C ASP A 476 -14.72 24.03 7.59
N LYS A 477 -14.82 22.77 7.21
CA LYS A 477 -14.06 22.25 6.05
C LYS A 477 -14.54 22.81 4.72
N LEU A 478 -15.84 22.95 4.52
CA LEU A 478 -16.41 23.54 3.30
C LEU A 478 -16.05 25.03 3.17
N THR A 479 -16.00 25.76 4.28
CA THR A 479 -15.55 27.16 4.29
C THR A 479 -14.04 27.29 4.09
N PHE A 480 -13.22 26.36 4.57
CA PHE A 480 -11.76 26.36 4.41
C PHE A 480 -11.31 25.96 3.01
N ASP A 481 -11.99 24.99 2.36
CA ASP A 481 -11.66 24.52 1.02
C ASP A 481 -12.18 25.44 -0.09
N LEU A 482 -13.16 26.29 0.16
CA LEU A 482 -13.74 27.22 -0.81
C LEU A 482 -13.12 28.63 -0.76
N TRP A 483 -12.28 28.95 0.25
CA TRP A 483 -11.63 30.25 0.38
C TRP A 483 -10.16 30.10 0.77
N PRO A 484 -9.20 30.22 -0.15
CA PRO A 484 -7.81 30.37 0.22
C PRO A 484 -7.57 31.72 0.91
N ASP A 485 -6.87 31.66 2.02
CA ASP A 485 -6.52 32.79 2.89
C ASP A 485 -5.48 33.69 2.20
N ASP A 486 -5.93 34.54 1.30
CA ASP A 486 -5.16 35.70 0.83
C ASP A 486 -5.44 36.86 1.77
N GLY A 487 -4.52 37.05 2.72
CA GLY A 487 -4.51 37.97 3.84
C GLY A 487 -4.90 39.43 3.63
N ASP A 488 -6.05 39.73 3.04
CA ASP A 488 -6.68 41.03 3.04
C ASP A 488 -8.10 40.92 3.59
N ASN A 489 -8.23 41.45 4.79
CA ASN A 489 -9.39 41.59 5.63
C ASN A 489 -10.52 42.36 4.90
N LEU A 490 -11.40 41.69 4.21
CA LEU A 490 -12.54 42.28 3.51
C LEU A 490 -13.84 41.53 3.81
N PHE A 491 -14.17 41.33 5.08
CA PHE A 491 -15.59 41.17 5.53
C PHE A 491 -15.63 41.09 7.06
N ALA A 492 -15.79 42.24 7.67
CA ALA A 492 -16.36 42.36 9.00
C ALA A 492 -17.87 42.19 8.84
N ASP A 493 -18.45 41.33 9.71
CA ASP A 493 -19.86 41.09 9.99
C ASP A 493 -20.76 40.51 8.89
N PRO A 494 -21.55 39.46 9.20
CA PRO A 494 -22.53 38.92 8.27
C PRO A 494 -23.65 39.96 8.08
N VAL A 495 -23.78 40.50 6.90
CA VAL A 495 -24.94 41.29 6.48
C VAL A 495 -26.14 40.34 6.40
N PRO A 496 -27.30 40.67 6.99
CA PRO A 496 -28.52 39.91 6.78
C PRO A 496 -28.85 39.91 5.28
N LEU A 497 -29.16 38.76 4.73
CA LEU A 497 -29.69 38.66 3.36
C LEU A 497 -31.06 39.34 3.36
N ASP A 498 -31.14 40.56 2.85
CA ASP A 498 -32.40 41.17 2.43
C ASP A 498 -32.83 40.52 1.12
N ASP A 499 -34.09 40.07 1.07
CA ASP A 499 -34.71 39.34 -0.04
C ASP A 499 -34.87 40.15 -1.36
N ASP A 500 -34.23 41.32 -1.48
CA ASP A 500 -34.44 42.28 -2.58
C ASP A 500 -33.12 42.76 -3.25
N GLU A 501 -32.06 41.95 -3.37
CA GLU A 501 -30.96 42.32 -4.27
C GLU A 501 -31.22 41.82 -5.69
N GLU A 502 -31.47 42.76 -6.58
CA GLU A 502 -31.43 42.61 -8.04
C GLU A 502 -30.17 41.85 -8.45
N PHE A 503 -30.33 40.62 -8.92
CA PHE A 503 -29.29 39.96 -9.73
C PHE A 503 -28.91 40.92 -10.84
N LEU A 504 -27.64 41.34 -10.88
CA LEU A 504 -27.06 42.01 -12.04
C LEU A 504 -27.44 41.18 -13.27
N ASP A 505 -28.14 41.81 -14.24
CA ASP A 505 -28.51 41.20 -15.50
C ASP A 505 -27.25 40.66 -16.19
N PHE A 506 -26.98 39.36 -15.99
CA PHE A 506 -25.87 38.68 -16.64
C PHE A 506 -26.32 38.38 -18.08
N ASP A 507 -25.75 39.10 -19.01
CA ASP A 507 -26.06 38.94 -20.42
C ASP A 507 -25.38 37.69 -20.98
N TYR A 508 -26.06 36.55 -20.85
CA TYR A 508 -25.64 35.25 -21.40
C TYR A 508 -25.40 35.32 -22.91
N GLU A 509 -26.15 36.17 -23.64
CA GLU A 509 -26.03 36.33 -25.09
C GLU A 509 -24.70 37.01 -25.51
N ALA A 510 -24.07 37.75 -24.60
CA ALA A 510 -22.80 38.45 -24.86
C ALA A 510 -21.57 37.52 -24.72
N LEU A 511 -21.72 36.28 -24.24
CA LEU A 511 -20.64 35.31 -24.08
C LEU A 511 -20.17 34.69 -25.40
N SER A 512 -18.94 34.22 -25.44
CA SER A 512 -18.44 33.38 -26.52
C SER A 512 -19.17 32.04 -26.57
N GLU A 513 -19.32 31.42 -27.74
CA GLU A 513 -19.92 30.09 -27.88
C GLU A 513 -19.20 29.01 -27.04
N ASP A 514 -17.90 29.14 -26.85
CA ASP A 514 -17.08 28.24 -26.01
C ASP A 514 -17.41 28.38 -24.51
N ASP A 515 -17.69 29.63 -24.06
CA ASP A 515 -18.06 29.89 -22.67
C ASP A 515 -19.51 29.48 -22.38
N LYS A 516 -20.43 29.68 -23.33
CA LYS A 516 -21.80 29.17 -23.28
C LYS A 516 -21.81 27.64 -23.12
N GLN A 517 -21.04 26.91 -23.95
CA GLN A 517 -20.94 25.46 -23.86
C GLN A 517 -20.37 24.98 -22.51
N LYS A 518 -19.45 25.74 -21.93
CA LYS A 518 -18.91 25.41 -20.58
C LYS A 518 -19.94 25.62 -19.48
N ILE A 519 -20.74 26.68 -19.58
CA ILE A 519 -21.82 26.98 -18.62
C ILE A 519 -22.90 25.87 -18.72
N ASP A 520 -23.36 25.55 -19.92
CA ASP A 520 -24.35 24.51 -20.13
C ASP A 520 -23.88 23.14 -19.60
N ALA A 521 -22.58 22.80 -19.77
CA ALA A 521 -22.00 21.59 -19.25
C ALA A 521 -21.94 21.58 -17.70
N LEU A 522 -21.67 22.73 -17.08
CA LEU A 522 -21.69 22.87 -15.61
C LEU A 522 -23.11 22.77 -15.06
N ASP A 523 -24.09 23.34 -15.74
CA ASP A 523 -25.50 23.24 -15.33
C ASP A 523 -26.01 21.79 -15.41
N GLU A 524 -25.65 21.03 -16.46
CA GLU A 524 -25.95 19.60 -16.55
C GLU A 524 -25.29 18.79 -15.41
N GLU A 525 -24.05 19.14 -15.04
CA GLU A 525 -23.34 18.48 -13.92
C GLU A 525 -23.97 18.82 -12.56
N ILE A 526 -24.38 20.08 -12.34
CA ILE A 526 -25.10 20.52 -11.14
C ILE A 526 -26.44 19.78 -11.04
N GLU A 527 -27.22 19.70 -12.11
CA GLU A 527 -28.51 19.01 -12.11
C GLU A 527 -28.36 17.50 -11.82
N ALA A 528 -27.30 16.88 -12.35
CA ALA A 528 -26.96 15.48 -12.07
C ALA A 528 -26.55 15.26 -10.60
N LEU A 529 -25.81 16.19 -10.00
CA LEU A 529 -25.41 16.15 -8.61
C LEU A 529 -26.61 16.37 -7.66
N GLU A 530 -27.50 17.31 -7.98
CA GLU A 530 -28.73 17.53 -7.23
C GLU A 530 -29.67 16.33 -7.25
N LYS A 531 -29.76 15.65 -8.42
CA LYS A 531 -30.53 14.41 -8.54
C LYS A 531 -29.96 13.31 -7.65
N LYS A 532 -28.64 13.12 -7.65
CA LYS A 532 -27.96 12.17 -6.76
C LYS A 532 -28.19 12.50 -5.29
N LEU A 533 -28.14 13.78 -4.95
CA LEU A 533 -28.38 14.24 -3.58
C LEU A 533 -29.83 13.96 -3.13
N ARG A 534 -30.82 14.13 -4.02
CA ARG A 534 -32.22 13.77 -3.73
C ARG A 534 -32.39 12.26 -3.54
N GLU A 535 -31.70 11.43 -4.35
CA GLU A 535 -31.72 9.97 -4.23
C GLU A 535 -31.09 9.48 -2.90
N ILE A 536 -30.08 10.17 -2.38
CA ILE A 536 -29.45 9.86 -1.08
C ILE A 536 -30.31 10.34 0.08
N ARG A 537 -30.90 11.53 -0.01
CA ARG A 537 -31.75 12.12 1.05
C ARG A 537 -33.05 11.35 1.28
N LYS A 538 -33.65 10.80 0.23
CA LYS A 538 -34.94 10.13 0.32
C LYS A 538 -34.96 8.93 1.26
N PRO A 539 -34.06 7.92 1.13
CA PRO A 539 -34.05 6.77 2.04
C PRO A 539 -33.65 7.15 3.48
N ILE A 540 -32.81 8.18 3.66
CA ILE A 540 -32.45 8.67 5.01
C ILE A 540 -33.66 9.29 5.68
N LYS A 541 -34.42 10.10 4.97
CA LYS A 541 -35.65 10.70 5.47
C LYS A 541 -36.69 9.63 5.83
N GLU A 542 -36.88 8.62 4.97
CA GLU A 542 -37.80 7.50 5.24
C GLU A 542 -37.40 6.70 6.49
N GLN A 543 -36.09 6.51 6.73
CA GLN A 543 -35.60 5.87 7.95
C GLN A 543 -35.80 6.71 9.19
N ILE A 544 -35.59 8.04 9.12
CA ILE A 544 -35.84 8.98 10.22
C ILE A 544 -37.33 8.99 10.56
N ASP A 545 -38.22 9.08 9.58
CA ASP A 545 -39.66 9.08 9.77
C ASP A 545 -40.14 7.76 10.42
N ALA A 546 -39.61 6.62 9.99
CA ALA A 546 -39.90 5.31 10.59
C ALA A 546 -39.41 5.19 12.05
N LEU A 547 -38.28 5.81 12.39
CA LEU A 547 -37.75 5.85 13.75
C LEU A 547 -38.60 6.80 14.64
N LEU A 548 -39.04 7.91 14.10
CA LEU A 548 -39.93 8.84 14.80
C LEU A 548 -41.28 8.21 15.11
N GLU A 549 -41.84 7.43 14.16
CA GLU A 549 -43.10 6.70 14.35
C GLU A 549 -42.96 5.62 15.45
N LYS A 550 -41.86 4.87 15.45
CA LYS A 550 -41.53 3.91 16.52
C LYS A 550 -41.38 4.61 17.89
N LYS A 551 -40.78 5.79 17.93
CA LYS A 551 -40.64 6.61 19.12
C LYS A 551 -42.00 7.00 19.68
N GLU A 552 -42.91 7.43 18.82
CA GLU A 552 -44.27 7.84 19.21
C GLU A 552 -45.10 6.67 19.82
N ILE A 553 -44.91 5.46 19.23
CA ILE A 553 -45.53 4.23 19.75
C ILE A 553 -45.00 3.89 21.16
N ILE A 554 -43.69 4.04 21.41
CA ILE A 554 -43.10 3.82 22.74
C ILE A 554 -43.57 4.85 23.75
N TYR A 555 -43.67 6.13 23.38
CA TYR A 555 -44.21 7.17 24.25
C TYR A 555 -45.68 6.93 24.62
N LYS A 556 -46.49 6.47 23.64
CA LYS A 556 -47.91 6.13 23.90
C LYS A 556 -48.08 4.91 24.81
N LYS A 557 -47.14 3.96 24.79
CA LYS A 557 -47.13 2.77 25.66
C LYS A 557 -46.75 3.07 27.12
N ASN A 558 -45.87 4.05 27.33
CA ASN A 558 -45.37 4.39 28.66
C ASN A 558 -46.16 5.53 29.35
N ARG A 559 -47.23 6.03 28.73
CA ARG A 559 -48.14 7.03 29.28
C ARG A 559 -49.43 6.41 29.90
N LYS A 560 -49.43 5.08 30.11
CA LYS A 560 -50.48 4.38 30.86
C LYS A 560 -49.90 3.86 32.22
#